data_5c7d8d3c7b62ac8720efb6dfd9e0a5f6
#
_entry.id   5c7d8d3c7b62ac8720efb6dfd9e0a5f6
#
_cell.length_a   1.000
_cell.length_b   1.000
_cell.length_c   1.000
_cell.angle_alpha   90.00
_cell.angle_beta   90.00
_cell.angle_gamma   90.00
#
_symmetry.space_group_name_H-M   'P 1'
#
loop_
_entity.id
_entity.type
_entity.pdbx_description
1 polymer ?
#
loop_
_entity_poly.entity_id
_entity_poly.type
_entity_poly.pdbx_seq_one_letter_code
_entity_poly.pdbx_strand_id
1 'polypeptide(L)'
;ANAFTDKECTCYYMKVLDSRLQTGIALLADMFLESRFAQEDIELERGVVLEEIDMYEDSPEDVAIDKLFEKCYDGSALGRPILGTEETLATEIMHKYMHEYYRPEDTVIAVSGHFTDEDLDYIADLFSVMTGSGRNQLTPAVYKPSLVLRSKEIEQNHLCLSFPGVSALSEDRFTMNLLCNILGGGMSSRLFQSIREQSGLCYSIYTFTTPHQDTGLMSIYTGLGEETERRALERILQELHQFCEDGPAQDEISRTREQAKTT
;
A
#
# COMPACT_ATOMS: atom_id res chain seq x y z
N ALA A 1 -11.76 -7.41 16.67
CA ALA A 1 -11.87 -7.11 15.25
C ALA A 1 -10.93 -5.99 14.88
N ASN A 2 -10.48 -5.98 13.65
CA ASN A 2 -9.68 -4.90 13.07
C ASN A 2 -9.99 -4.81 11.58
N ALA A 3 -9.59 -3.71 10.93
CA ALA A 3 -9.75 -3.52 9.50
C ALA A 3 -8.59 -2.70 8.94
N PHE A 4 -8.35 -2.82 7.65
CA PHE A 4 -7.50 -1.92 6.90
C PHE A 4 -8.06 -1.70 5.49
N THR A 5 -7.71 -0.58 4.89
CA THR A 5 -7.99 -0.27 3.49
C THR A 5 -6.68 0.05 2.79
N ASP A 6 -6.48 -0.54 1.64
CA ASP A 6 -5.42 -0.17 0.70
C ASP A 6 -6.02 0.38 -0.61
N LYS A 7 -5.19 0.52 -1.64
CA LYS A 7 -5.62 1.06 -2.94
C LYS A 7 -6.61 0.16 -3.70
N GLU A 8 -6.68 -1.13 -3.37
CA GLU A 8 -7.45 -2.13 -4.14
C GLU A 8 -8.44 -2.91 -3.29
N CYS A 9 -8.29 -2.95 -1.96
CA CYS A 9 -9.21 -3.70 -1.10
C CYS A 9 -9.45 -3.05 0.26
N THR A 10 -10.57 -3.39 0.87
CA THR A 10 -10.84 -3.23 2.30
C THR A 10 -10.92 -4.60 2.94
N CYS A 11 -10.19 -4.81 4.01
CA CYS A 11 -10.14 -6.09 4.72
C CYS A 11 -10.63 -5.92 6.16
N TYR A 12 -11.65 -6.68 6.53
CA TYR A 12 -12.08 -6.85 7.92
C TYR A 12 -11.54 -8.18 8.42
N TYR A 13 -10.86 -8.19 9.53
CA TYR A 13 -10.25 -9.42 10.04
C TYR A 13 -10.31 -9.55 11.55
N MET A 14 -10.22 -10.79 12.01
CA MET A 14 -10.21 -11.10 13.42
C MET A 14 -9.30 -12.31 13.69
N LYS A 15 -8.59 -12.26 14.80
CA LYS A 15 -7.86 -13.40 15.35
C LYS A 15 -8.52 -13.80 16.67
N VAL A 16 -8.98 -15.03 16.73
CA VAL A 16 -9.69 -15.59 17.90
C VAL A 16 -9.15 -16.98 18.23
N LEU A 17 -9.46 -17.49 19.43
CA LEU A 17 -9.27 -18.90 19.74
C LEU A 17 -10.30 -19.73 18.95
N ASP A 18 -9.94 -20.95 18.58
CA ASP A 18 -10.83 -21.89 17.89
C ASP A 18 -12.18 -22.07 18.62
N SER A 19 -12.15 -22.16 19.94
CA SER A 19 -13.37 -22.25 20.79
C SER A 19 -14.30 -21.02 20.71
N ARG A 20 -13.87 -19.94 20.04
CA ARG A 20 -14.63 -18.69 19.83
C ARG A 20 -14.79 -18.33 18.35
N LEU A 21 -14.47 -19.27 17.46
CA LEU A 21 -14.48 -19.01 16.00
C LEU A 21 -15.86 -18.55 15.52
N GLN A 22 -16.93 -19.26 15.88
CA GLN A 22 -18.31 -18.90 15.49
C GLN A 22 -18.73 -17.52 16.01
N THR A 23 -18.32 -17.15 17.22
CA THR A 23 -18.57 -15.79 17.74
C THR A 23 -17.84 -14.73 16.91
N GLY A 24 -16.59 -15.03 16.50
CA GLY A 24 -15.79 -14.14 15.63
C GLY A 24 -16.42 -13.99 14.24
N ILE A 25 -16.86 -15.10 13.64
CA ILE A 25 -17.53 -15.12 12.35
C ILE A 25 -18.84 -14.30 12.41
N ALA A 26 -19.68 -14.54 13.41
CA ALA A 26 -20.93 -13.80 13.56
C ALA A 26 -20.71 -12.30 13.70
N LEU A 27 -19.68 -11.87 14.47
CA LEU A 27 -19.36 -10.46 14.65
C LEU A 27 -18.86 -9.81 13.36
N LEU A 28 -17.98 -10.48 12.59
CA LEU A 28 -17.53 -9.96 11.30
C LEU A 28 -18.68 -9.89 10.29
N ALA A 29 -19.56 -10.88 10.27
CA ALA A 29 -20.75 -10.88 9.42
C ALA A 29 -21.69 -9.71 9.76
N ASP A 30 -21.97 -9.48 11.04
CA ASP A 30 -22.80 -8.35 11.52
C ASP A 30 -22.19 -7.00 11.10
N MET A 31 -20.90 -6.80 11.34
CA MET A 31 -20.19 -5.58 10.93
C MET A 31 -20.22 -5.36 9.41
N PHE A 32 -20.10 -6.43 8.62
CA PHE A 32 -20.04 -6.34 7.18
C PHE A 32 -21.42 -6.19 6.52
N LEU A 33 -22.44 -6.93 7.01
CA LEU A 33 -23.76 -7.02 6.39
C LEU A 33 -24.77 -6.03 6.96
N GLU A 34 -24.65 -5.70 8.26
CA GLU A 34 -25.68 -4.98 9.03
C GLU A 34 -25.20 -3.61 9.53
N SER A 35 -24.15 -3.04 8.90
CA SER A 35 -23.67 -1.70 9.23
C SER A 35 -24.77 -0.66 9.10
N ARG A 36 -25.08 0.03 10.21
CA ARG A 36 -26.20 0.99 10.27
C ARG A 36 -25.88 2.37 9.72
N PHE A 37 -24.62 2.77 9.77
CA PHE A 37 -24.16 4.12 9.39
C PHE A 37 -25.02 5.22 10.01
N ALA A 38 -25.28 5.12 11.33
CA ALA A 38 -26.07 6.13 12.01
C ALA A 38 -25.38 7.49 11.90
N GLN A 39 -26.14 8.54 11.64
CA GLN A 39 -25.60 9.89 11.41
C GLN A 39 -24.68 10.35 12.56
N GLU A 40 -25.05 10.05 13.81
CA GLU A 40 -24.28 10.43 15.00
C GLU A 40 -22.92 9.72 15.05
N ASP A 41 -22.87 8.43 14.66
CA ASP A 41 -21.64 7.64 14.62
C ASP A 41 -20.72 8.14 13.49
N ILE A 42 -21.28 8.46 12.32
CA ILE A 42 -20.53 9.02 11.19
C ILE A 42 -19.92 10.38 11.51
N GLU A 43 -20.67 11.27 12.16
CA GLU A 43 -20.14 12.60 12.55
C GLU A 43 -19.01 12.47 13.58
N LEU A 44 -19.10 11.50 14.49
CA LEU A 44 -18.03 11.20 15.42
C LEU A 44 -16.78 10.68 14.69
N GLU A 45 -16.96 9.68 13.83
CA GLU A 45 -15.87 9.05 13.07
C GLU A 45 -15.25 10.03 12.06
N ARG A 46 -16.06 10.90 11.46
CA ARG A 46 -15.57 11.97 10.60
C ARG A 46 -14.52 12.84 11.29
N GLY A 47 -14.73 13.17 12.57
CA GLY A 47 -13.74 13.90 13.36
C GLY A 47 -12.43 13.14 13.48
N VAL A 48 -12.48 11.82 13.72
CA VAL A 48 -11.30 10.96 13.82
C VAL A 48 -10.55 10.89 12.48
N VAL A 49 -11.26 10.68 11.37
CA VAL A 49 -10.64 10.62 10.03
C VAL A 49 -10.01 11.95 9.62
N LEU A 50 -10.60 13.09 10.00
CA LEU A 50 -9.99 14.40 9.74
C LEU A 50 -8.66 14.57 10.51
N GLU A 51 -8.59 14.11 11.75
CA GLU A 51 -7.33 14.09 12.51
C GLU A 51 -6.29 13.13 11.88
N GLU A 52 -6.72 12.01 11.31
CA GLU A 52 -5.83 11.10 10.55
C GLU A 52 -5.30 11.78 9.28
N ILE A 53 -6.14 12.53 8.55
CA ILE A 53 -5.70 13.31 7.38
C ILE A 53 -4.65 14.35 7.79
N ASP A 54 -4.87 15.07 8.89
CA ASP A 54 -3.92 16.06 9.40
C ASP A 54 -2.59 15.40 9.83
N MET A 55 -2.64 14.24 10.51
CA MET A 55 -1.44 13.46 10.86
C MET A 55 -0.65 13.04 9.60
N TYR A 56 -1.36 12.63 8.54
CA TYR A 56 -0.74 12.24 7.27
C TYR A 56 -0.08 13.44 6.58
N GLU A 57 -0.77 14.58 6.57
CA GLU A 57 -0.23 15.84 6.06
C GLU A 57 1.00 16.31 6.83
N ASP A 58 1.14 15.94 8.10
CA ASP A 58 2.30 16.26 8.93
C ASP A 58 3.46 15.27 8.79
N SER A 59 3.27 14.18 8.05
CA SER A 59 4.33 13.23 7.68
C SER A 59 4.88 13.54 6.28
N PRO A 60 6.05 14.18 6.14
CA PRO A 60 6.58 14.52 4.81
C PRO A 60 6.88 13.31 3.93
N GLU A 61 7.21 12.17 4.53
CA GLU A 61 7.44 10.90 3.84
C GLU A 61 6.14 10.39 3.20
N ASP A 62 5.05 10.30 3.98
CA ASP A 62 3.76 9.84 3.51
C ASP A 62 3.21 10.76 2.42
N VAL A 63 3.32 12.09 2.64
CA VAL A 63 2.93 13.09 1.64
C VAL A 63 3.72 12.94 0.34
N ALA A 64 5.03 12.69 0.40
CA ALA A 64 5.85 12.51 -0.80
C ALA A 64 5.43 11.26 -1.59
N ILE A 65 5.13 10.16 -0.90
CA ILE A 65 4.67 8.91 -1.50
C ILE A 65 3.26 9.06 -2.08
N ASP A 66 2.32 9.65 -1.34
CA ASP A 66 0.95 9.86 -1.84
C ASP A 66 0.91 10.78 -3.05
N LYS A 67 1.67 11.89 -3.05
CA LYS A 67 1.78 12.79 -4.20
C LYS A 67 2.42 12.13 -5.41
N LEU A 68 3.33 11.20 -5.18
CA LEU A 68 3.90 10.38 -6.24
C LEU A 68 2.81 9.51 -6.90
N PHE A 69 2.02 8.78 -6.09
CA PHE A 69 0.91 7.96 -6.59
C PHE A 69 -0.14 8.79 -7.33
N GLU A 70 -0.55 9.92 -6.75
CA GLU A 70 -1.50 10.84 -7.36
C GLU A 70 -1.09 11.21 -8.79
N LYS A 71 0.19 11.48 -8.99
CA LYS A 71 0.70 11.95 -10.29
C LYS A 71 1.10 10.83 -11.24
N CYS A 72 1.69 9.75 -10.73
CA CYS A 72 2.02 8.60 -11.57
C CYS A 72 0.78 7.90 -12.12
N TYR A 73 -0.35 7.96 -11.39
CA TYR A 73 -1.62 7.36 -11.79
C TYR A 73 -2.75 8.38 -11.95
N ASP A 74 -2.41 9.59 -12.36
CA ASP A 74 -3.38 10.66 -12.60
C ASP A 74 -4.48 10.22 -13.57
N GLY A 75 -5.74 10.41 -13.15
CA GLY A 75 -6.94 9.97 -13.87
C GLY A 75 -7.34 8.51 -13.62
N SER A 76 -6.59 7.76 -12.80
CA SER A 76 -6.94 6.40 -12.35
C SER A 76 -7.42 6.40 -10.89
N ALA A 77 -8.15 5.35 -10.49
CA ALA A 77 -8.53 5.12 -9.11
C ALA A 77 -7.31 4.99 -8.17
N LEU A 78 -6.20 4.38 -8.65
CA LEU A 78 -4.96 4.25 -7.88
C LEU A 78 -4.33 5.59 -7.47
N GLY A 79 -4.58 6.67 -8.22
CA GLY A 79 -4.10 8.01 -7.90
C GLY A 79 -4.89 8.71 -6.80
N ARG A 80 -6.01 8.15 -6.33
CA ARG A 80 -6.83 8.77 -5.27
C ARG A 80 -6.22 8.48 -3.89
N PRO A 81 -6.29 9.43 -2.93
CA PRO A 81 -5.87 9.19 -1.55
C PRO A 81 -6.79 8.15 -0.90
N ILE A 82 -6.24 7.28 -0.03
CA ILE A 82 -7.01 6.25 0.68
C ILE A 82 -7.94 6.89 1.71
N LEU A 83 -7.46 7.89 2.44
CA LEU A 83 -8.25 8.60 3.46
C LEU A 83 -9.37 9.46 2.86
N GLY A 84 -9.36 9.69 1.54
CA GLY A 84 -10.32 10.57 0.91
C GLY A 84 -10.03 12.05 1.19
N THR A 85 -11.10 12.85 1.21
CA THR A 85 -11.05 14.28 1.52
C THR A 85 -12.23 14.63 2.43
N GLU A 86 -12.21 15.82 3.03
CA GLU A 86 -13.32 16.30 3.87
C GLU A 86 -14.67 16.22 3.16
N GLU A 87 -14.71 16.53 1.86
CA GLU A 87 -15.93 16.48 1.05
C GLU A 87 -16.45 15.09 0.78
N THR A 88 -15.58 14.06 0.80
CA THR A 88 -15.97 12.67 0.55
C THR A 88 -16.47 11.93 1.79
N LEU A 89 -16.31 12.50 2.98
CA LEU A 89 -16.78 11.95 4.23
C LEU A 89 -18.25 12.32 4.51
N ALA A 90 -19.18 11.74 3.74
CA ALA A 90 -20.61 12.00 3.87
C ALA A 90 -21.42 10.70 3.92
N THR A 91 -22.46 10.66 4.76
CA THR A 91 -23.32 9.49 5.01
C THR A 91 -23.91 8.87 3.75
N GLU A 92 -24.45 9.71 2.86
CA GLU A 92 -25.06 9.22 1.61
C GLU A 92 -24.03 8.52 0.70
N ILE A 93 -22.77 8.97 0.75
CA ILE A 93 -21.69 8.37 -0.01
C ILE A 93 -21.37 6.98 0.54
N MET A 94 -21.35 6.79 1.85
CA MET A 94 -21.05 5.50 2.49
C MET A 94 -22.12 4.44 2.17
N HIS A 95 -23.40 4.77 2.33
CA HIS A 95 -24.49 3.86 1.95
C HIS A 95 -24.45 3.47 0.47
N LYS A 96 -24.25 4.47 -0.40
CA LYS A 96 -24.13 4.22 -1.84
C LYS A 96 -22.95 3.33 -2.16
N TYR A 97 -21.80 3.60 -1.54
CA TYR A 97 -20.59 2.82 -1.74
C TYR A 97 -20.78 1.36 -1.34
N MET A 98 -21.32 1.10 -0.15
CA MET A 98 -21.62 -0.25 0.32
C MET A 98 -22.52 -0.99 -0.66
N HIS A 99 -23.62 -0.37 -1.07
CA HIS A 99 -24.58 -0.98 -2.01
C HIS A 99 -23.97 -1.26 -3.39
N GLU A 100 -23.06 -0.40 -3.84
CA GLU A 100 -22.47 -0.49 -5.17
C GLU A 100 -21.29 -1.46 -5.23
N TYR A 101 -20.47 -1.55 -4.17
CA TYR A 101 -19.20 -2.28 -4.21
C TYR A 101 -19.15 -3.55 -3.34
N TYR A 102 -19.97 -3.68 -2.32
CA TYR A 102 -19.99 -4.86 -1.45
C TYR A 102 -20.89 -5.95 -2.04
N ARG A 103 -20.37 -6.64 -3.05
CA ARG A 103 -21.09 -7.68 -3.81
C ARG A 103 -20.46 -9.03 -3.59
N PRO A 104 -21.24 -10.14 -3.76
CA PRO A 104 -20.71 -11.49 -3.62
C PRO A 104 -19.49 -11.76 -4.50
N GLU A 105 -19.49 -11.29 -5.76
CA GLU A 105 -18.43 -11.53 -6.74
C GLU A 105 -17.14 -10.77 -6.45
N ASP A 106 -17.22 -9.69 -5.66
CA ASP A 106 -16.08 -8.85 -5.27
C ASP A 106 -15.65 -9.10 -3.81
N THR A 107 -16.28 -10.08 -3.13
CA THR A 107 -16.00 -10.41 -1.73
C THR A 107 -15.31 -11.77 -1.62
N VAL A 108 -14.23 -11.82 -0.84
CA VAL A 108 -13.50 -13.04 -0.52
C VAL A 108 -13.49 -13.24 0.98
N ILE A 109 -13.91 -14.41 1.43
CA ILE A 109 -13.84 -14.81 2.84
C ILE A 109 -12.76 -15.87 2.98
N ALA A 110 -11.79 -15.62 3.85
CA ALA A 110 -10.69 -16.53 4.10
C ALA A 110 -10.64 -16.91 5.59
N VAL A 111 -10.49 -18.20 5.87
CA VAL A 111 -10.31 -18.72 7.22
C VAL A 111 -9.00 -19.49 7.26
N SER A 112 -8.19 -19.27 8.30
CA SER A 112 -6.93 -19.97 8.50
C SER A 112 -6.77 -20.38 9.96
N GLY A 113 -6.29 -21.62 10.18
CA GLY A 113 -6.08 -22.19 11.51
C GLY A 113 -6.89 -23.47 11.74
N HIS A 114 -7.34 -23.66 12.98
CA HIS A 114 -8.17 -24.82 13.33
C HIS A 114 -9.65 -24.49 13.16
N PHE A 115 -10.27 -25.03 12.12
CA PHE A 115 -11.69 -24.89 11.79
C PHE A 115 -12.24 -26.20 11.22
N THR A 116 -13.56 -26.33 11.16
CA THR A 116 -14.29 -27.50 10.66
C THR A 116 -15.14 -27.16 9.44
N ASP A 117 -15.65 -28.16 8.75
CA ASP A 117 -16.59 -27.97 7.64
C ASP A 117 -17.90 -27.28 8.11
N GLU A 118 -18.33 -27.55 9.34
CA GLU A 118 -19.50 -26.90 9.95
C GLU A 118 -19.30 -25.38 10.12
N ASP A 119 -18.06 -24.94 10.39
CA ASP A 119 -17.75 -23.52 10.46
C ASP A 119 -17.78 -22.87 9.08
N LEU A 120 -17.39 -23.59 8.02
CA LEU A 120 -17.50 -23.11 6.64
C LEU A 120 -18.96 -23.03 6.19
N ASP A 121 -19.79 -24.02 6.54
CA ASP A 121 -21.23 -24.00 6.28
C ASP A 121 -21.89 -22.83 7.00
N TYR A 122 -21.49 -22.56 8.23
CA TYR A 122 -21.99 -21.41 9.00
C TYR A 122 -21.64 -20.07 8.35
N ILE A 123 -20.41 -19.92 7.82
CA ILE A 123 -20.02 -18.73 7.04
C ILE A 123 -20.89 -18.61 5.78
N ALA A 124 -21.05 -19.71 5.03
CA ALA A 124 -21.84 -19.72 3.81
C ALA A 124 -23.30 -19.31 4.08
N ASP A 125 -23.88 -19.81 5.16
CA ASP A 125 -25.25 -19.45 5.55
C ASP A 125 -25.38 -17.96 5.89
N LEU A 126 -24.47 -17.40 6.69
CA LEU A 126 -24.50 -15.98 7.09
C LEU A 126 -24.36 -15.06 5.87
N PHE A 127 -23.46 -15.35 4.96
CA PHE A 127 -23.19 -14.50 3.79
C PHE A 127 -24.10 -14.81 2.59
N SER A 128 -24.98 -15.84 2.68
CA SER A 128 -25.96 -16.17 1.63
C SER A 128 -26.97 -15.06 1.35
N VAL A 129 -27.14 -14.13 2.27
CA VAL A 129 -28.03 -12.96 2.15
C VAL A 129 -27.47 -11.87 1.23
N MET A 130 -26.19 -11.94 0.89
CA MET A 130 -25.59 -10.97 -0.02
C MET A 130 -26.28 -11.03 -1.38
N THR A 131 -26.66 -9.88 -1.88
CA THR A 131 -27.34 -9.72 -3.17
C THR A 131 -26.53 -8.79 -4.09
N GLY A 132 -26.81 -8.86 -5.35
CA GLY A 132 -26.13 -8.09 -6.38
C GLY A 132 -25.44 -9.02 -7.38
N SER A 133 -25.13 -8.50 -8.54
CA SER A 133 -24.44 -9.25 -9.58
C SER A 133 -23.58 -8.33 -10.44
N GLY A 134 -22.53 -8.90 -11.00
CA GLY A 134 -21.61 -8.22 -11.88
C GLY A 134 -20.35 -7.76 -11.15
N ARG A 135 -19.24 -7.79 -11.86
CA ARG A 135 -17.97 -7.27 -11.39
C ARG A 135 -17.78 -5.83 -11.83
N ASN A 136 -17.12 -5.07 -10.98
CA ASN A 136 -16.67 -3.74 -11.38
C ASN A 136 -15.69 -3.87 -12.53
N GLN A 137 -15.93 -3.13 -13.62
CA GLN A 137 -14.96 -3.02 -14.70
C GLN A 137 -13.92 -1.98 -14.29
N LEU A 138 -12.74 -2.47 -13.92
CA LEU A 138 -11.62 -1.60 -13.62
C LEU A 138 -11.00 -1.12 -14.93
N THR A 139 -10.79 0.18 -15.05
CA THR A 139 -9.97 0.73 -16.12
C THR A 139 -8.51 0.54 -15.72
N PRO A 140 -7.68 -0.15 -16.55
CA PRO A 140 -6.28 -0.36 -16.21
C PRO A 140 -5.56 0.95 -15.92
N ALA A 141 -4.78 0.96 -14.85
CA ALA A 141 -3.99 2.11 -14.49
C ALA A 141 -2.75 2.21 -15.38
N VAL A 142 -2.50 3.40 -15.90
CA VAL A 142 -1.35 3.67 -16.78
C VAL A 142 -0.38 4.60 -16.06
N TYR A 143 0.85 4.13 -15.90
CA TYR A 143 1.93 4.95 -15.35
C TYR A 143 2.22 6.17 -16.24
N LYS A 144 2.29 7.35 -15.61
CA LYS A 144 2.63 8.63 -16.25
C LYS A 144 3.88 9.20 -15.59
N PRO A 145 4.99 9.37 -16.33
CA PRO A 145 6.14 10.10 -15.81
C PRO A 145 5.72 11.52 -15.39
N SER A 146 6.05 11.91 -14.18
CA SER A 146 5.61 13.18 -13.61
C SER A 146 6.67 13.77 -12.69
N LEU A 147 6.67 15.08 -12.52
CA LEU A 147 7.46 15.78 -11.52
C LEU A 147 6.51 16.56 -10.61
N VAL A 148 6.63 16.33 -9.31
CA VAL A 148 5.86 17.05 -8.28
C VAL A 148 6.83 17.74 -7.34
N LEU A 149 6.59 19.01 -7.08
CA LEU A 149 7.32 19.78 -6.09
C LEU A 149 6.31 20.36 -5.11
N ARG A 150 6.52 20.13 -3.83
CA ARG A 150 5.75 20.72 -2.73
C ARG A 150 6.71 21.40 -1.76
N SER A 151 6.48 22.66 -1.47
CA SER A 151 7.25 23.39 -0.47
C SER A 151 6.52 23.35 0.87
N LYS A 152 7.25 22.96 1.93
CA LYS A 152 6.81 23.00 3.33
C LYS A 152 8.01 23.40 4.18
N GLU A 153 7.80 24.17 5.24
CA GLU A 153 8.87 24.51 6.19
C GLU A 153 9.13 23.30 7.09
N ILE A 154 10.15 22.52 6.73
CA ILE A 154 10.59 21.29 7.40
C ILE A 154 12.11 21.22 7.42
N GLU A 155 12.67 20.39 8.32
CA GLU A 155 14.14 20.29 8.51
C GLU A 155 14.86 19.56 7.35
N GLN A 156 14.18 18.67 6.65
CA GLN A 156 14.77 17.85 5.59
C GLN A 156 13.91 17.88 4.33
N ASN A 157 14.56 17.77 3.17
CA ASN A 157 13.88 17.52 1.91
C ASN A 157 13.61 16.03 1.75
N HIS A 158 12.40 15.70 1.30
CA HIS A 158 11.98 14.34 1.06
C HIS A 158 11.87 14.08 -0.44
N LEU A 159 12.69 13.17 -0.92
CA LEU A 159 12.75 12.81 -2.33
C LEU A 159 12.20 11.40 -2.53
N CYS A 160 11.24 11.26 -3.42
CA CYS A 160 10.74 9.98 -3.88
C CYS A 160 10.88 9.86 -5.40
N LEU A 161 11.64 8.85 -5.86
CA LEU A 161 11.81 8.52 -7.27
C LEU A 161 11.04 7.24 -7.57
N SER A 162 10.24 7.24 -8.62
CA SER A 162 9.47 6.05 -8.98
C SER A 162 9.66 5.66 -10.44
N PHE A 163 9.64 4.36 -10.66
CA PHE A 163 9.77 3.71 -11.95
C PHE A 163 8.60 2.75 -12.15
N PRO A 164 8.20 2.46 -13.39
CA PRO A 164 7.26 1.39 -13.66
C PRO A 164 7.74 0.08 -13.03
N GLY A 165 6.90 -0.51 -12.19
CA GLY A 165 7.10 -1.83 -11.64
C GLY A 165 6.31 -2.89 -12.40
N VAL A 166 6.11 -4.04 -11.77
CA VAL A 166 5.32 -5.14 -12.31
C VAL A 166 4.03 -5.34 -11.51
N SER A 167 3.01 -5.89 -12.14
CA SER A 167 1.76 -6.20 -11.46
C SER A 167 1.93 -7.33 -10.43
N ALA A 168 1.01 -7.40 -9.46
CA ALA A 168 0.96 -8.47 -8.47
C ALA A 168 0.76 -9.86 -9.11
N LEU A 169 0.17 -9.91 -10.30
CA LEU A 169 -0.07 -11.15 -11.05
C LEU A 169 1.09 -11.53 -11.98
N SER A 170 2.11 -10.67 -12.11
CA SER A 170 3.28 -10.96 -12.95
C SER A 170 4.13 -12.11 -12.39
N GLU A 171 4.65 -12.95 -13.26
CA GLU A 171 5.66 -13.96 -12.89
C GLU A 171 6.95 -13.30 -12.39
N ASP A 172 7.25 -12.09 -12.86
CA ASP A 172 8.45 -11.33 -12.46
C ASP A 172 8.35 -10.62 -11.10
N ARG A 173 7.22 -10.75 -10.37
CA ARG A 173 7.04 -10.08 -9.08
C ARG A 173 8.14 -10.42 -8.05
N PHE A 174 8.57 -11.68 -8.02
CA PHE A 174 9.66 -12.11 -7.14
C PHE A 174 11.01 -11.56 -7.57
N THR A 175 11.24 -11.48 -8.89
CA THR A 175 12.45 -10.86 -9.45
C THR A 175 12.50 -9.37 -9.10
N MET A 176 11.37 -8.67 -9.23
CA MET A 176 11.26 -7.26 -8.86
C MET A 176 11.51 -7.05 -7.35
N ASN A 177 10.98 -7.92 -6.49
CA ASN A 177 11.24 -7.86 -5.05
C ASN A 177 12.72 -8.09 -4.73
N LEU A 178 13.39 -9.05 -5.37
CA LEU A 178 14.82 -9.28 -5.19
C LEU A 178 15.64 -8.08 -5.65
N LEU A 179 15.33 -7.52 -6.82
CA LEU A 179 15.96 -6.31 -7.35
C LEU A 179 15.82 -5.15 -6.37
N CYS A 180 14.61 -4.91 -5.88
CA CYS A 180 14.32 -3.88 -4.90
C CYS A 180 15.16 -4.08 -3.62
N ASN A 181 15.21 -5.30 -3.08
CA ASN A 181 16.01 -5.61 -1.89
C ASN A 181 17.52 -5.42 -2.10
N ILE A 182 18.05 -5.77 -3.25
CA ILE A 182 19.47 -5.56 -3.59
C ILE A 182 19.79 -4.06 -3.63
N LEU A 183 18.89 -3.27 -4.23
CA LEU A 183 19.10 -1.82 -4.36
C LEU A 183 18.95 -1.07 -3.03
N GLY A 184 17.92 -1.33 -2.24
CA GLY A 184 17.63 -0.53 -1.06
C GLY A 184 16.88 -1.25 0.07
N GLY A 185 16.86 -2.59 0.11
CA GLY A 185 16.08 -3.36 1.09
C GLY A 185 16.71 -3.50 2.48
N GLY A 186 17.85 -2.86 2.76
CA GLY A 186 18.49 -2.92 4.08
C GLY A 186 19.89 -2.33 4.11
N MET A 187 20.57 -2.41 5.26
CA MET A 187 21.87 -1.79 5.48
C MET A 187 22.99 -2.29 4.56
N SER A 188 22.89 -3.48 4.02
CA SER A 188 23.85 -4.04 3.06
C SER A 188 23.49 -3.81 1.59
N SER A 189 22.43 -3.07 1.32
CA SER A 189 21.99 -2.73 -0.04
C SER A 189 22.88 -1.68 -0.68
N ARG A 190 22.89 -1.62 -2.00
CA ARG A 190 23.75 -0.74 -2.76
C ARG A 190 23.55 0.74 -2.44
N LEU A 191 22.30 1.21 -2.47
CA LEU A 191 22.00 2.61 -2.21
C LEU A 191 22.34 2.99 -0.77
N PHE A 192 22.02 2.12 0.20
CA PHE A 192 22.36 2.38 1.60
C PHE A 192 23.88 2.50 1.78
N GLN A 193 24.65 1.57 1.23
CA GLN A 193 26.11 1.59 1.32
C GLN A 193 26.72 2.78 0.60
N SER A 194 26.29 3.09 -0.63
CA SER A 194 26.88 4.15 -1.45
C SER A 194 26.47 5.55 -0.98
N ILE A 195 25.19 5.77 -0.67
CA ILE A 195 24.67 7.11 -0.39
C ILE A 195 24.81 7.47 1.09
N ARG A 196 24.47 6.52 1.98
CA ARG A 196 24.50 6.77 3.42
C ARG A 196 25.86 6.49 4.03
N GLU A 197 26.37 5.25 3.92
CA GLU A 197 27.58 4.84 4.66
C GLU A 197 28.84 5.46 4.09
N GLN A 198 29.04 5.38 2.77
CA GLN A 198 30.29 5.88 2.14
C GLN A 198 30.26 7.38 1.90
N SER A 199 29.10 7.94 1.57
CA SER A 199 29.00 9.34 1.17
C SER A 199 28.42 10.28 2.23
N GLY A 200 27.69 9.74 3.24
CA GLY A 200 27.07 10.53 4.32
C GLY A 200 26.05 11.56 3.84
N LEU A 201 25.36 11.28 2.72
CA LEU A 201 24.48 12.23 2.05
C LEU A 201 23.03 12.22 2.58
N CYS A 202 22.60 11.14 3.26
CA CYS A 202 21.26 11.00 3.81
C CYS A 202 21.30 10.25 5.15
N TYR A 203 20.23 10.41 5.94
CA TYR A 203 20.01 9.57 7.12
C TYR A 203 19.29 8.27 6.78
N SER A 204 18.30 8.36 5.90
CA SER A 204 17.52 7.21 5.45
C SER A 204 17.47 7.16 3.93
N ILE A 205 17.65 5.97 3.38
CA ILE A 205 17.39 5.64 1.99
C ILE A 205 16.94 4.19 1.90
N TYR A 206 15.85 3.96 1.19
CA TYR A 206 15.34 2.62 0.98
C TYR A 206 14.55 2.52 -0.33
N THR A 207 14.30 1.30 -0.76
CA THR A 207 13.47 1.00 -1.93
C THR A 207 12.29 0.14 -1.53
N PHE A 208 11.19 0.32 -2.21
CA PHE A 208 9.99 -0.47 -2.02
C PHE A 208 9.25 -0.70 -3.34
N THR A 209 8.48 -1.76 -3.40
CA THR A 209 7.59 -2.06 -4.51
C THR A 209 6.14 -1.95 -4.05
N THR A 210 5.29 -1.42 -4.91
CA THR A 210 3.85 -1.39 -4.71
C THR A 210 3.18 -2.05 -5.91
N PRO A 211 3.09 -3.40 -5.90
CA PRO A 211 2.41 -4.11 -6.96
C PRO A 211 0.89 -4.00 -6.78
N HIS A 212 0.19 -3.70 -7.86
CA HIS A 212 -1.26 -3.69 -7.97
C HIS A 212 -1.72 -4.78 -8.95
N GLN A 213 -3.01 -5.03 -9.06
CA GLN A 213 -3.55 -6.10 -9.89
C GLN A 213 -3.09 -6.00 -11.35
N ASP A 214 -3.07 -4.80 -11.92
CA ASP A 214 -2.78 -4.54 -13.34
C ASP A 214 -1.48 -3.76 -13.60
N THR A 215 -0.85 -3.22 -12.58
CA THR A 215 0.33 -2.37 -12.66
C THR A 215 1.20 -2.46 -11.41
N GLY A 216 2.23 -1.67 -11.30
CA GLY A 216 3.03 -1.53 -10.10
C GLY A 216 4.05 -0.41 -10.20
N LEU A 217 4.60 -0.04 -9.05
CA LEU A 217 5.74 0.89 -8.96
C LEU A 217 6.90 0.21 -8.23
N MET A 218 8.11 0.59 -8.64
CA MET A 218 9.33 0.44 -7.85
C MET A 218 9.79 1.83 -7.47
N SER A 219 9.94 2.10 -6.19
CA SER A 219 10.23 3.44 -5.69
C SER A 219 11.48 3.46 -4.80
N ILE A 220 12.16 4.59 -4.82
CA ILE A 220 13.30 4.91 -3.95
C ILE A 220 12.90 6.14 -3.16
N TYR A 221 12.96 6.03 -1.83
CA TYR A 221 12.74 7.16 -0.94
C TYR A 221 14.04 7.52 -0.21
N THR A 222 14.25 8.82 0.04
CA THR A 222 15.34 9.31 0.88
C THR A 222 14.99 10.66 1.50
N GLY A 223 15.37 10.82 2.79
CA GLY A 223 15.38 12.10 3.51
C GLY A 223 16.75 12.76 3.42
N LEU A 224 16.80 14.00 2.96
CA LEU A 224 18.02 14.72 2.56
C LEU A 224 18.11 16.08 3.24
N GLY A 225 19.33 16.53 3.55
CA GLY A 225 19.58 17.94 3.84
C GLY A 225 19.63 18.75 2.54
N GLU A 226 19.23 20.01 2.58
CA GLU A 226 19.22 20.92 1.43
C GLU A 226 20.57 20.94 0.68
N GLU A 227 21.69 20.97 1.42
CA GLU A 227 23.04 21.02 0.84
C GLU A 227 23.46 19.70 0.17
N THR A 228 22.85 18.57 0.52
CA THR A 228 23.22 17.23 0.04
C THR A 228 22.34 16.72 -1.09
N GLU A 229 21.16 17.28 -1.29
CA GLU A 229 20.11 16.81 -2.19
C GLU A 229 20.62 16.54 -3.61
N ARG A 230 21.24 17.53 -4.24
CA ARG A 230 21.74 17.40 -5.61
C ARG A 230 22.78 16.28 -5.75
N ARG A 231 23.72 16.22 -4.80
CA ARG A 231 24.78 15.20 -4.80
C ARG A 231 24.21 13.79 -4.56
N ALA A 232 23.22 13.69 -3.68
CA ALA A 232 22.54 12.44 -3.41
C ALA A 232 21.80 11.93 -4.67
N LEU A 233 21.06 12.82 -5.34
CA LEU A 233 20.36 12.48 -6.58
C LEU A 233 21.32 12.02 -7.68
N GLU A 234 22.41 12.78 -7.91
CA GLU A 234 23.43 12.41 -8.88
C GLU A 234 24.06 11.04 -8.56
N ARG A 235 24.32 10.76 -7.29
CA ARG A 235 24.88 9.48 -6.85
C ARG A 235 23.90 8.33 -6.98
N ILE A 236 22.62 8.53 -6.63
CA ILE A 236 21.55 7.53 -6.83
C ILE A 236 21.46 7.16 -8.31
N LEU A 237 21.42 8.14 -9.20
CA LEU A 237 21.36 7.90 -10.64
C LEU A 237 22.58 7.16 -11.17
N GLN A 238 23.78 7.46 -10.66
CA GLN A 238 25.00 6.72 -11.00
C GLN A 238 24.94 5.26 -10.58
N GLU A 239 24.48 4.99 -9.34
CA GLU A 239 24.32 3.61 -8.85
C GLU A 239 23.29 2.82 -9.67
N LEU A 240 22.18 3.44 -10.02
CA LEU A 240 21.17 2.82 -10.88
C LEU A 240 21.73 2.52 -12.28
N HIS A 241 22.46 3.45 -12.86
CA HIS A 241 23.09 3.27 -14.17
C HIS A 241 24.12 2.14 -14.14
N GLN A 242 25.01 2.13 -13.14
CA GLN A 242 25.98 1.07 -12.96
C GLN A 242 25.32 -0.28 -12.72
N PHE A 243 24.20 -0.32 -11.96
CA PHE A 243 23.44 -1.54 -11.77
C PHE A 243 22.84 -2.08 -13.07
N CYS A 244 22.37 -1.20 -13.96
CA CYS A 244 21.87 -1.59 -15.27
C CYS A 244 22.97 -2.13 -16.21
N GLU A 245 24.21 -1.61 -16.09
CA GLU A 245 25.34 -2.06 -16.91
C GLU A 245 25.93 -3.38 -16.41
N ASP A 246 26.19 -3.48 -15.10
CA ASP A 246 26.95 -4.60 -14.51
C ASP A 246 26.03 -5.74 -14.03
N GLY A 247 24.77 -5.44 -13.76
CA GLY A 247 23.84 -6.35 -13.09
C GLY A 247 24.17 -6.56 -11.60
N PRO A 248 23.40 -7.42 -10.92
CA PRO A 248 23.66 -7.80 -9.54
C PRO A 248 24.83 -8.79 -9.45
N ALA A 249 25.66 -8.65 -8.41
CA ALA A 249 26.69 -9.64 -8.10
C ALA A 249 26.10 -10.94 -7.53
N GLN A 250 26.79 -12.07 -7.70
CA GLN A 250 26.28 -13.37 -7.28
C GLN A 250 26.05 -13.47 -5.76
N ASP A 251 26.85 -12.81 -4.96
CA ASP A 251 26.71 -12.74 -3.50
C ASP A 251 25.51 -11.88 -3.08
N GLU A 252 25.20 -10.80 -3.79
CA GLU A 252 23.99 -9.99 -3.57
C GLU A 252 22.73 -10.82 -3.81
N ILE A 253 22.68 -11.54 -4.94
CA ILE A 253 21.56 -12.43 -5.27
C ILE A 253 21.40 -13.52 -4.19
N SER A 254 22.51 -14.15 -3.80
CA SER A 254 22.48 -15.23 -2.84
C SER A 254 22.00 -14.77 -1.47
N ARG A 255 22.53 -13.66 -0.98
CA ARG A 255 22.15 -13.06 0.30
C ARG A 255 20.67 -12.64 0.32
N THR A 256 20.23 -11.92 -0.71
CA THR A 256 18.85 -11.45 -0.80
C THR A 256 17.86 -12.58 -0.94
N ARG A 257 18.22 -13.65 -1.68
CA ARG A 257 17.38 -14.84 -1.80
C ARG A 257 17.24 -15.59 -0.47
N GLU A 258 18.30 -15.70 0.32
CA GLU A 258 18.22 -16.32 1.65
C GLU A 258 17.40 -15.43 2.61
N GLN A 259 17.54 -14.13 2.55
CA GLN A 259 16.71 -13.19 3.32
C GLN A 259 15.22 -13.33 2.97
N ALA A 260 14.87 -13.39 1.68
CA ALA A 260 13.50 -13.54 1.23
C ALA A 260 12.82 -14.86 1.63
N LYS A 261 13.57 -15.89 2.04
CA LYS A 261 13.01 -17.15 2.57
C LYS A 261 12.63 -17.05 4.05
N THR A 262 13.10 -16.03 4.73
CA THR A 262 12.88 -15.83 6.19
C THR A 262 11.83 -14.78 6.49
N THR A 263 11.37 -14.07 5.48
CA THR A 263 10.27 -13.08 5.55
C THR A 263 8.97 -13.71 5.07
#